data_2b8437df05cd8e495065f5c16bbe1fca
#
_entry.id   2b8437df05cd8e495065f5c16bbe1fca
#
_cell.length_a   1.000
_cell.length_b   1.000
_cell.length_c   1.000
_cell.angle_alpha   90.00
_cell.angle_beta   90.00
_cell.angle_gamma   90.00
#
_symmetry.space_group_name_H-M   'P 1'
#
loop_
_entity.id
_entity.type
_entity.pdbx_description
1 polymer ?
#
loop_
_entity_poly.entity_id
_entity_poly.type
_entity_poly.pdbx_seq_one_letter_code
_entity_poly.pdbx_strand_id
1 'polypeptide(L)'
;MPVPDQQGTIPMDTDVQPTTIRVVSYNLREHAANGELAALAEASDADVLCVQECDSNDLAPAVGGLTLAASTKANRLGLAIYKRDDRFEVQDFSIHSLQKSLHDRVLAPAHERLIAMHLHDKQAATDVIVASFHASPLTATNSLRRKQIEAAHQFVRDLSSEAPAIMVGDFNYPWFQTNLRRKIESHGFALSLSDQPTYLRYRKFTGHFDFATSVGLHIAGVETLPAGISDHRPILVRAHYEAPGAAAADSVAADSAA
;
A
#
# COMPACT_ATOMS: atom_id res chain seq x y z
N MET A 1 -10.13 60.84 29.71
CA MET A 1 -10.88 59.62 29.55
C MET A 1 -10.04 58.68 28.68
N PRO A 2 -9.52 57.54 29.20
CA PRO A 2 -8.79 56.59 28.38
C PRO A 2 -9.77 55.66 27.65
N VAL A 3 -9.45 55.40 26.39
CA VAL A 3 -10.17 54.45 25.49
C VAL A 3 -9.72 53.05 25.90
N PRO A 4 -10.60 52.05 26.06
CA PRO A 4 -10.22 50.67 26.33
C PRO A 4 -9.69 50.00 25.06
N ASP A 5 -8.52 49.44 25.19
CA ASP A 5 -7.81 48.59 24.23
C ASP A 5 -8.60 47.25 24.10
N GLN A 6 -9.24 47.01 22.95
CA GLN A 6 -9.85 45.73 22.65
C GLN A 6 -8.81 44.83 21.98
N GLN A 7 -8.08 44.08 22.79
CA GLN A 7 -7.31 42.93 22.31
C GLN A 7 -8.30 41.85 21.87
N GLY A 8 -8.51 41.77 20.56
CA GLY A 8 -9.22 40.65 19.93
C GLY A 8 -8.39 39.36 20.08
N THR A 9 -8.87 38.48 20.94
CA THR A 9 -8.37 37.10 21.04
C THR A 9 -8.72 36.40 19.73
N ILE A 10 -7.70 36.10 18.93
CA ILE A 10 -7.82 35.19 17.77
C ILE A 10 -8.06 33.80 18.36
N PRO A 11 -9.18 33.13 18.06
CA PRO A 11 -9.35 31.75 18.45
C PRO A 11 -8.33 30.92 17.68
N MET A 12 -7.35 30.40 18.38
CA MET A 12 -6.42 29.39 17.88
C MET A 12 -7.15 28.03 17.85
N ASP A 13 -6.94 27.37 16.73
CA ASP A 13 -6.84 25.95 16.58
C ASP A 13 -8.13 25.14 16.72
N THR A 14 -8.82 24.98 15.59
CA THR A 14 -9.55 23.74 15.37
C THR A 14 -8.54 22.63 15.17
N ASP A 15 -8.43 21.74 16.13
CA ASP A 15 -7.69 20.48 16.09
C ASP A 15 -8.27 19.63 14.93
N VAL A 16 -7.85 19.92 13.69
CA VAL A 16 -8.24 19.18 12.51
C VAL A 16 -7.53 17.84 12.61
N GLN A 17 -8.23 16.83 13.10
CA GLN A 17 -7.72 15.47 13.13
C GLN A 17 -7.26 15.08 11.72
N PRO A 18 -6.03 14.59 11.56
CA PRO A 18 -5.52 14.26 10.24
C PRO A 18 -6.40 13.18 9.59
N THR A 19 -6.79 13.42 8.34
CA THR A 19 -7.61 12.47 7.58
C THR A 19 -6.84 11.16 7.42
N THR A 20 -7.41 10.08 7.97
CA THR A 20 -6.81 8.74 7.92
C THR A 20 -7.28 8.00 6.68
N ILE A 21 -6.36 7.36 5.95
CA ILE A 21 -6.67 6.37 4.92
C ILE A 21 -6.41 4.97 5.50
N ARG A 22 -7.36 4.06 5.31
CA ARG A 22 -7.29 2.64 5.68
C ARG A 22 -7.13 1.79 4.43
N VAL A 23 -5.94 1.26 4.21
CA VAL A 23 -5.63 0.40 3.07
C VAL A 23 -5.46 -1.03 3.57
N VAL A 24 -6.29 -1.94 3.08
CA VAL A 24 -6.14 -3.38 3.34
C VAL A 24 -5.37 -4.01 2.18
N SER A 25 -4.45 -4.93 2.47
CA SER A 25 -3.79 -5.77 1.48
C SER A 25 -3.94 -7.24 1.82
N TYR A 26 -4.27 -8.07 0.82
CA TYR A 26 -4.48 -9.50 1.01
C TYR A 26 -4.05 -10.31 -0.21
N ASN A 27 -3.08 -11.21 -0.02
CA ASN A 27 -2.76 -12.25 -0.99
C ASN A 27 -3.75 -13.41 -0.83
N LEU A 28 -4.52 -13.72 -1.89
CA LEU A 28 -5.64 -14.68 -1.85
C LEU A 28 -5.21 -16.15 -2.00
N ARG A 29 -3.94 -16.42 -2.15
CA ARG A 29 -3.46 -17.78 -2.41
C ARG A 29 -4.20 -18.46 -3.56
N GLU A 30 -3.86 -18.09 -4.78
CA GLU A 30 -4.49 -18.60 -5.99
C GLU A 30 -6.03 -18.44 -5.99
N HIS A 31 -6.53 -17.29 -5.56
CA HIS A 31 -7.95 -16.95 -5.48
C HIS A 31 -8.76 -17.68 -4.38
N ALA A 32 -8.14 -18.57 -3.62
CA ALA A 32 -8.84 -19.41 -2.63
C ALA A 32 -9.60 -18.60 -1.56
N ALA A 33 -9.05 -17.45 -1.14
CA ALA A 33 -9.63 -16.58 -0.11
C ALA A 33 -10.59 -15.50 -0.67
N ASN A 34 -10.99 -15.56 -1.95
CA ASN A 34 -11.84 -14.54 -2.58
C ASN A 34 -13.17 -14.32 -1.85
N GLY A 35 -13.77 -15.40 -1.31
CA GLY A 35 -15.02 -15.31 -0.56
C GLY A 35 -14.95 -14.56 0.77
N GLU A 36 -13.75 -14.24 1.27
CA GLU A 36 -13.53 -13.53 2.52
C GLU A 36 -13.50 -11.99 2.35
N LEU A 37 -13.36 -11.49 1.11
CA LEU A 37 -13.09 -10.07 0.84
C LEU A 37 -14.15 -9.12 1.36
N ALA A 38 -15.44 -9.47 1.24
CA ALA A 38 -16.54 -8.63 1.70
C ALA A 38 -16.50 -8.44 3.23
N ALA A 39 -16.44 -9.54 3.98
CA ALA A 39 -16.35 -9.50 5.43
C ALA A 39 -15.07 -8.79 5.93
N LEU A 40 -13.94 -9.00 5.23
CA LEU A 40 -12.67 -8.36 5.54
C LEU A 40 -12.75 -6.84 5.36
N ALA A 41 -13.31 -6.38 4.23
CA ALA A 41 -13.47 -4.96 3.94
C ALA A 41 -14.37 -4.25 4.95
N GLU A 42 -15.51 -4.87 5.31
CA GLU A 42 -16.45 -4.37 6.30
C GLU A 42 -15.83 -4.31 7.70
N ALA A 43 -15.24 -5.42 8.17
CA ALA A 43 -14.67 -5.51 9.53
C ALA A 43 -13.50 -4.55 9.76
N SER A 44 -12.72 -4.25 8.72
CA SER A 44 -11.59 -3.32 8.77
C SER A 44 -11.98 -1.87 8.47
N ASP A 45 -13.25 -1.62 8.08
CA ASP A 45 -13.74 -0.35 7.56
C ASP A 45 -12.77 0.21 6.50
N ALA A 46 -12.42 -0.65 5.54
CA ALA A 46 -11.42 -0.34 4.53
C ALA A 46 -11.88 0.79 3.61
N ASP A 47 -10.95 1.68 3.29
CA ASP A 47 -11.16 2.73 2.28
C ASP A 47 -10.68 2.24 0.90
N VAL A 48 -9.60 1.45 0.89
CA VAL A 48 -9.05 0.78 -0.30
C VAL A 48 -8.66 -0.65 0.07
N LEU A 49 -8.93 -1.60 -0.84
CA LEU A 49 -8.53 -2.99 -0.71
C LEU A 49 -7.68 -3.39 -1.91
N CYS A 50 -6.42 -3.75 -1.64
CA CYS A 50 -5.43 -4.22 -2.59
C CYS A 50 -5.32 -5.74 -2.52
N VAL A 51 -5.58 -6.42 -3.62
CA VAL A 51 -5.65 -7.88 -3.68
C VAL A 51 -4.55 -8.44 -4.55
N GLN A 52 -3.89 -9.53 -4.11
CA GLN A 52 -2.91 -10.27 -4.88
C GLN A 52 -3.36 -11.72 -5.06
N GLU A 53 -2.84 -12.37 -6.10
CA GLU A 53 -3.20 -13.74 -6.50
C GLU A 53 -4.69 -13.97 -6.75
N CYS A 54 -5.40 -12.95 -7.25
CA CYS A 54 -6.79 -13.10 -7.68
C CYS A 54 -6.89 -13.70 -9.09
N ASP A 55 -8.02 -14.37 -9.39
CA ASP A 55 -8.43 -14.62 -10.77
C ASP A 55 -9.12 -13.36 -11.31
N SER A 56 -8.48 -12.68 -12.25
CA SER A 56 -9.02 -11.43 -12.82
C SER A 56 -10.33 -11.61 -13.58
N ASN A 57 -10.72 -12.86 -13.94
CA ASN A 57 -11.98 -13.15 -14.62
C ASN A 57 -13.13 -13.44 -13.64
N ASP A 58 -12.83 -13.66 -12.36
CA ASP A 58 -13.81 -14.04 -11.33
C ASP A 58 -13.77 -13.04 -10.15
N LEU A 59 -13.77 -11.76 -10.48
CA LEU A 59 -13.81 -10.69 -9.49
C LEU A 59 -15.23 -10.12 -9.39
N ALA A 60 -15.76 -10.05 -8.18
CA ALA A 60 -17.00 -9.35 -7.93
C ALA A 60 -16.84 -7.85 -8.23
N PRO A 61 -17.86 -7.20 -8.86
CA PRO A 61 -17.79 -5.76 -9.14
C PRO A 61 -17.77 -4.89 -7.87
N ALA A 62 -18.24 -5.44 -6.75
CA ALA A 62 -18.21 -4.79 -5.44
C ALA A 62 -18.02 -5.81 -4.33
N VAL A 63 -17.32 -5.42 -3.26
CA VAL A 63 -17.08 -6.22 -2.05
C VAL A 63 -17.11 -5.32 -0.82
N GLY A 64 -17.95 -5.63 0.18
CA GLY A 64 -17.97 -4.94 1.48
C GLY A 64 -18.08 -3.41 1.39
N GLY A 65 -18.91 -2.89 0.46
CA GLY A 65 -19.07 -1.45 0.26
C GLY A 65 -17.98 -0.79 -0.59
N LEU A 66 -17.02 -1.57 -1.11
CA LEU A 66 -16.00 -1.09 -2.05
C LEU A 66 -16.32 -1.56 -3.46
N THR A 67 -16.02 -0.73 -4.47
CA THR A 67 -16.17 -1.07 -5.89
C THR A 67 -14.83 -1.42 -6.53
N LEU A 68 -14.83 -2.37 -7.46
CA LEU A 68 -13.66 -2.73 -8.26
C LEU A 68 -13.26 -1.55 -9.15
N ALA A 69 -12.08 -1.00 -8.90
CA ALA A 69 -11.57 0.14 -9.64
C ALA A 69 -10.65 -0.28 -10.79
N ALA A 70 -9.79 -1.29 -10.57
CA ALA A 70 -8.93 -1.86 -11.61
C ALA A 70 -8.49 -3.27 -11.25
N SER A 71 -8.20 -4.07 -12.29
CA SER A 71 -7.56 -5.39 -12.16
C SER A 71 -6.59 -5.63 -13.33
N THR A 72 -5.64 -6.54 -13.12
CA THR A 72 -4.78 -7.05 -14.20
C THR A 72 -5.59 -7.79 -15.26
N LYS A 73 -5.04 -7.93 -16.47
CA LYS A 73 -5.73 -8.59 -17.58
C LYS A 73 -5.64 -10.10 -17.45
N ALA A 74 -6.79 -10.79 -17.44
CA ALA A 74 -6.92 -12.26 -17.58
C ALA A 74 -5.74 -13.05 -16.97
N ASN A 75 -5.38 -12.74 -15.75
CA ASN A 75 -4.21 -13.30 -15.08
C ASN A 75 -4.64 -14.13 -13.86
N ARG A 76 -4.32 -15.42 -13.87
CA ARG A 76 -4.65 -16.34 -12.76
C ARG A 76 -4.04 -15.96 -11.42
N LEU A 77 -2.91 -15.25 -11.45
CA LEU A 77 -2.26 -14.66 -10.26
C LEU A 77 -2.27 -13.14 -10.39
N GLY A 78 -3.47 -12.60 -10.63
CA GLY A 78 -3.68 -11.20 -10.88
C GLY A 78 -3.66 -10.34 -9.63
N LEU A 79 -3.76 -9.04 -9.90
CA LEU A 79 -3.93 -8.00 -8.90
C LEU A 79 -5.26 -7.31 -9.12
N ALA A 80 -5.84 -6.81 -8.03
CA ALA A 80 -7.02 -5.95 -8.10
C ALA A 80 -6.95 -4.86 -7.03
N ILE A 81 -7.60 -3.72 -7.30
CA ILE A 81 -7.82 -2.65 -6.33
C ILE A 81 -9.31 -2.34 -6.30
N TYR A 82 -9.89 -2.39 -5.11
CA TYR A 82 -11.22 -1.92 -4.79
C TYR A 82 -11.11 -0.63 -3.98
N LYS A 83 -12.05 0.29 -4.15
CA LYS A 83 -12.08 1.57 -3.45
C LYS A 83 -13.47 1.96 -2.98
N ARG A 84 -13.55 2.84 -2.01
CA ARG A 84 -14.79 3.47 -1.54
C ARG A 84 -15.18 4.62 -2.48
N ASP A 85 -16.33 4.51 -3.17
CA ASP A 85 -16.74 5.46 -4.21
C ASP A 85 -17.11 6.85 -3.69
N ASP A 86 -17.72 6.93 -2.51
CA ASP A 86 -18.08 8.19 -1.89
C ASP A 86 -16.87 9.01 -1.45
N ARG A 87 -15.72 8.34 -1.22
CA ARG A 87 -14.46 8.96 -0.82
C ARG A 87 -13.51 9.23 -1.99
N PHE A 88 -13.32 8.27 -2.88
CA PHE A 88 -12.27 8.33 -3.91
C PHE A 88 -12.82 8.43 -5.33
N GLU A 89 -12.20 9.32 -6.11
CA GLU A 89 -12.37 9.42 -7.54
C GLU A 89 -11.09 8.94 -8.24
N VAL A 90 -11.23 8.04 -9.22
CA VAL A 90 -10.09 7.57 -10.02
C VAL A 90 -9.74 8.62 -11.05
N GLN A 91 -8.51 9.14 -10.98
CA GLN A 91 -7.97 10.07 -11.98
C GLN A 91 -7.28 9.30 -13.11
N ASP A 92 -6.44 8.34 -12.75
CA ASP A 92 -5.71 7.48 -13.67
C ASP A 92 -5.30 6.17 -12.99
N PHE A 93 -4.92 5.16 -13.76
CA PHE A 93 -4.26 3.96 -13.25
C PHE A 93 -3.34 3.34 -14.28
N SER A 94 -2.33 2.63 -13.80
CA SER A 94 -1.35 1.96 -14.64
C SER A 94 -1.09 0.54 -14.15
N ILE A 95 -0.96 -0.38 -15.11
CA ILE A 95 -0.63 -1.78 -14.84
C ILE A 95 0.73 -2.07 -15.45
N HIS A 96 1.65 -2.60 -14.63
CA HIS A 96 3.02 -2.82 -15.05
C HIS A 96 3.43 -4.28 -14.97
N SER A 97 4.02 -4.75 -16.08
CA SER A 97 4.74 -6.00 -16.16
C SER A 97 6.18 -5.76 -15.71
N LEU A 98 6.57 -6.40 -14.60
CA LEU A 98 7.93 -6.31 -14.09
C LEU A 98 8.83 -7.40 -14.67
N GLN A 99 10.12 -7.32 -14.40
CA GLN A 99 11.10 -8.31 -14.87
C GLN A 99 10.66 -9.73 -14.46
N LYS A 100 10.54 -10.64 -15.44
CA LYS A 100 10.06 -12.01 -15.22
C LYS A 100 11.09 -12.88 -14.54
N SER A 101 10.65 -13.71 -13.59
CA SER A 101 11.41 -14.85 -13.08
C SER A 101 11.41 -16.00 -14.09
N LEU A 102 12.25 -17.04 -13.86
CA LEU A 102 12.18 -18.27 -14.64
C LEU A 102 10.82 -18.95 -14.48
N HIS A 103 10.23 -18.88 -13.28
CA HIS A 103 8.91 -19.39 -12.97
C HIS A 103 7.83 -18.71 -13.84
N ASP A 104 7.87 -17.36 -13.95
CA ASP A 104 6.94 -16.60 -14.78
C ASP A 104 7.06 -16.88 -16.29
N ARG A 105 8.18 -17.48 -16.73
CA ARG A 105 8.42 -17.85 -18.13
C ARG A 105 7.87 -19.22 -18.48
N VAL A 106 7.76 -20.10 -17.49
CA VAL A 106 7.38 -21.52 -17.69
C VAL A 106 5.91 -21.75 -17.35
N LEU A 107 5.42 -21.12 -16.28
CA LEU A 107 4.03 -21.23 -15.87
C LEU A 107 3.22 -20.06 -16.45
N ALA A 108 1.93 -20.26 -16.65
CA ALA A 108 1.02 -19.28 -17.23
C ALA A 108 1.17 -17.89 -16.57
N PRO A 109 1.16 -16.80 -17.34
CA PRO A 109 1.81 -15.55 -17.02
C PRO A 109 1.19 -14.82 -15.83
N ALA A 110 1.99 -14.63 -14.78
CA ALA A 110 1.73 -13.71 -13.70
C ALA A 110 2.79 -12.59 -13.72
N HIS A 111 2.92 -11.90 -14.84
CA HIS A 111 3.96 -10.89 -15.02
C HIS A 111 3.48 -9.44 -14.82
N GLU A 112 2.18 -9.21 -14.80
CA GLU A 112 1.58 -7.95 -14.36
C GLU A 112 1.60 -7.97 -12.82
N ARG A 113 2.60 -7.32 -12.24
CA ARG A 113 2.94 -7.43 -10.80
C ARG A 113 2.75 -6.15 -10.03
N LEU A 114 2.25 -5.11 -10.70
CA LEU A 114 1.96 -3.82 -10.10
C LEU A 114 0.72 -3.22 -10.76
N ILE A 115 -0.23 -2.79 -9.93
CA ILE A 115 -1.23 -1.80 -10.29
C ILE A 115 -0.96 -0.58 -9.44
N ALA A 116 -0.78 0.58 -10.06
CA ALA A 116 -0.71 1.87 -9.38
C ALA A 116 -1.91 2.71 -9.82
N MET A 117 -2.63 3.28 -8.88
CA MET A 117 -3.85 4.05 -9.09
C MET A 117 -3.71 5.44 -8.50
N HIS A 118 -3.94 6.46 -9.33
CA HIS A 118 -4.02 7.85 -8.92
C HIS A 118 -5.46 8.16 -8.54
N LEU A 119 -5.68 8.48 -7.28
CA LEU A 119 -6.96 8.74 -6.66
C LEU A 119 -7.03 10.19 -6.17
N HIS A 120 -8.17 10.85 -6.36
CA HIS A 120 -8.51 12.06 -5.63
C HIS A 120 -9.29 11.69 -4.38
N ASP A 121 -8.75 11.98 -3.19
CA ASP A 121 -9.43 11.80 -1.90
C ASP A 121 -10.29 13.03 -1.61
N LYS A 122 -11.61 12.89 -1.80
CA LYS A 122 -12.59 13.96 -1.59
C LYS A 122 -12.68 14.41 -0.12
N GLN A 123 -12.31 13.55 0.83
CA GLN A 123 -12.33 13.91 2.26
C GLN A 123 -11.10 14.75 2.65
N ALA A 124 -9.95 14.46 2.07
CA ALA A 124 -8.72 15.20 2.31
C ALA A 124 -8.50 16.35 1.31
N ALA A 125 -9.35 16.44 0.26
CA ALA A 125 -9.22 17.37 -0.86
C ALA A 125 -7.81 17.37 -1.48
N THR A 126 -7.23 16.16 -1.63
CA THR A 126 -5.88 15.97 -2.15
C THR A 126 -5.78 14.68 -2.96
N ASP A 127 -4.76 14.59 -3.77
CA ASP A 127 -4.48 13.39 -4.56
C ASP A 127 -3.60 12.42 -3.79
N VAL A 128 -3.73 11.12 -4.07
CA VAL A 128 -2.90 10.05 -3.50
C VAL A 128 -2.73 8.93 -4.51
N ILE A 129 -1.54 8.32 -4.52
CA ILE A 129 -1.31 7.09 -5.28
C ILE A 129 -1.40 5.90 -4.34
N VAL A 130 -2.25 4.94 -4.69
CA VAL A 130 -2.33 3.65 -4.02
C VAL A 130 -1.91 2.56 -4.99
N ALA A 131 -0.97 1.71 -4.59
CA ALA A 131 -0.46 0.65 -5.44
C ALA A 131 -0.56 -0.73 -4.76
N SER A 132 -1.01 -1.73 -5.54
CA SER A 132 -0.98 -3.14 -5.19
C SER A 132 0.19 -3.81 -5.89
N PHE A 133 1.05 -4.46 -5.13
CA PHE A 133 2.29 -5.07 -5.60
C PHE A 133 2.40 -6.54 -5.20
N HIS A 134 2.93 -7.37 -6.14
CA HIS A 134 3.23 -8.77 -5.86
C HIS A 134 4.57 -9.15 -6.49
N ALA A 135 5.61 -9.27 -5.69
CA ALA A 135 6.95 -9.67 -6.14
C ALA A 135 7.00 -11.13 -6.58
N SER A 136 8.04 -11.50 -7.31
CA SER A 136 8.34 -12.89 -7.65
C SER A 136 8.50 -13.76 -6.41
N PRO A 137 8.03 -15.04 -6.44
CA PRO A 137 8.05 -15.94 -5.28
C PRO A 137 9.48 -16.23 -4.79
N LEU A 138 9.59 -16.86 -3.61
CA LEU A 138 10.88 -17.18 -2.99
C LEU A 138 11.80 -18.07 -3.83
N THR A 139 11.26 -18.80 -4.80
CA THR A 139 12.05 -19.56 -5.80
C THR A 139 12.85 -18.68 -6.74
N ALA A 140 12.51 -17.41 -6.87
CA ALA A 140 13.32 -16.42 -7.57
C ALA A 140 14.46 -15.90 -6.68
N THR A 141 15.47 -15.25 -7.28
CA THR A 141 16.59 -14.68 -6.52
C THR A 141 16.18 -13.40 -5.78
N ASN A 142 16.82 -13.12 -4.65
CA ASN A 142 16.65 -11.84 -3.94
C ASN A 142 17.02 -10.63 -4.82
N SER A 143 18.00 -10.79 -5.73
CA SER A 143 18.39 -9.72 -6.65
C SER A 143 17.25 -9.34 -7.59
N LEU A 144 16.52 -10.33 -8.13
CA LEU A 144 15.36 -10.08 -8.99
C LEU A 144 14.26 -9.34 -8.22
N ARG A 145 13.90 -9.81 -7.01
CA ARG A 145 12.88 -9.15 -6.18
C ARG A 145 13.25 -7.70 -5.86
N ARG A 146 14.52 -7.43 -5.50
CA ARG A 146 14.98 -6.04 -5.29
C ARG A 146 14.81 -5.18 -6.54
N LYS A 147 15.15 -5.69 -7.73
CA LYS A 147 14.94 -4.96 -8.99
C LYS A 147 13.45 -4.73 -9.28
N GLN A 148 12.59 -5.69 -8.96
CA GLN A 148 11.14 -5.52 -9.10
C GLN A 148 10.60 -4.45 -8.14
N ILE A 149 11.04 -4.45 -6.88
CA ILE A 149 10.66 -3.45 -5.88
C ILE A 149 11.14 -2.05 -6.32
N GLU A 150 12.39 -1.94 -6.78
CA GLU A 150 12.95 -0.68 -7.29
C GLU A 150 12.15 -0.14 -8.49
N ALA A 151 11.88 -1.00 -9.48
CA ALA A 151 11.09 -0.63 -10.64
C ALA A 151 9.65 -0.22 -10.25
N ALA A 152 9.04 -0.91 -9.29
CA ALA A 152 7.71 -0.57 -8.81
C ALA A 152 7.66 0.82 -8.16
N HIS A 153 8.65 1.16 -7.31
CA HIS A 153 8.76 2.51 -6.74
C HIS A 153 8.94 3.59 -7.82
N GLN A 154 9.77 3.31 -8.84
CA GLN A 154 9.95 4.24 -9.95
C GLN A 154 8.63 4.48 -10.69
N PHE A 155 7.88 3.42 -11.03
CA PHE A 155 6.58 3.55 -11.68
C PHE A 155 5.56 4.34 -10.85
N VAL A 156 5.54 4.12 -9.54
CA VAL A 156 4.68 4.89 -8.62
C VAL A 156 5.03 6.38 -8.66
N ARG A 157 6.33 6.71 -8.68
CA ARG A 157 6.81 8.10 -8.82
C ARG A 157 6.51 8.71 -10.17
N ASP A 158 6.62 7.92 -11.24
CA ASP A 158 6.38 8.39 -12.62
C ASP A 158 4.89 8.71 -12.86
N LEU A 159 3.97 8.07 -12.10
CA LEU A 159 2.55 8.34 -12.18
C LEU A 159 2.21 9.76 -11.65
N SER A 160 2.82 10.16 -10.53
CA SER A 160 2.86 11.53 -10.03
C SER A 160 4.04 11.72 -9.09
N SER A 161 4.90 12.68 -9.38
CA SER A 161 6.07 12.99 -8.54
C SER A 161 5.71 13.75 -7.26
N GLU A 162 4.56 14.42 -7.25
CA GLU A 162 4.14 15.33 -6.16
C GLU A 162 3.10 14.69 -5.23
N ALA A 163 2.27 13.78 -5.75
CA ALA A 163 1.27 13.13 -4.93
C ALA A 163 1.90 12.20 -3.89
N PRO A 164 1.44 12.22 -2.63
CA PRO A 164 1.78 11.20 -1.67
C PRO A 164 1.39 9.82 -2.20
N ALA A 165 2.18 8.80 -1.85
CA ALA A 165 1.97 7.46 -2.36
C ALA A 165 2.13 6.39 -1.29
N ILE A 166 1.33 5.34 -1.40
CA ILE A 166 1.44 4.11 -0.62
C ILE A 166 1.40 2.90 -1.54
N MET A 167 2.36 2.00 -1.39
CA MET A 167 2.37 0.70 -2.06
C MET A 167 2.31 -0.40 -1.01
N VAL A 168 1.35 -1.30 -1.15
CA VAL A 168 1.12 -2.44 -0.27
C VAL A 168 1.11 -3.73 -1.07
N GLY A 169 1.33 -4.86 -0.42
CA GLY A 169 1.23 -6.16 -1.08
C GLY A 169 2.21 -7.19 -0.56
N ASP A 170 2.33 -8.30 -1.30
CA ASP A 170 3.28 -9.36 -1.06
C ASP A 170 4.62 -9.05 -1.75
N PHE A 171 5.58 -8.58 -0.96
CA PHE A 171 6.92 -8.27 -1.45
C PHE A 171 7.82 -9.50 -1.55
N ASN A 172 7.39 -10.65 -1.01
CA ASN A 172 8.16 -11.88 -1.00
C ASN A 172 9.61 -11.70 -0.51
N TYR A 173 9.82 -10.79 0.44
CA TYR A 173 11.15 -10.39 0.93
C TYR A 173 11.25 -10.45 2.46
N PRO A 174 11.13 -11.66 3.08
CA PRO A 174 11.04 -11.79 4.53
C PRO A 174 12.38 -11.63 5.27
N TRP A 175 13.50 -11.68 4.55
CA TRP A 175 14.85 -11.60 5.13
C TRP A 175 15.61 -10.37 4.66
N PHE A 176 16.69 -10.01 5.38
CA PHE A 176 17.58 -8.88 5.05
C PHE A 176 16.87 -7.52 5.03
N GLN A 177 15.92 -7.32 5.95
CA GLN A 177 15.09 -6.13 6.04
C GLN A 177 15.90 -4.83 6.14
N THR A 178 17.05 -4.82 6.84
CA THR A 178 17.92 -3.64 6.94
C THR A 178 18.46 -3.21 5.57
N ASN A 179 18.85 -4.16 4.72
CA ASN A 179 19.34 -3.84 3.38
C ASN A 179 18.21 -3.40 2.46
N LEU A 180 17.03 -4.01 2.61
CA LEU A 180 15.83 -3.61 1.88
C LEU A 180 15.41 -2.19 2.27
N ARG A 181 15.37 -1.88 3.57
CA ARG A 181 15.04 -0.55 4.10
C ARG A 181 15.92 0.52 3.49
N ARG A 182 17.25 0.37 3.59
CA ARG A 182 18.20 1.34 3.00
C ARG A 182 17.97 1.55 1.50
N LYS A 183 17.64 0.49 0.78
CA LYS A 183 17.34 0.58 -0.65
C LYS A 183 16.05 1.33 -0.93
N ILE A 184 14.99 1.07 -0.16
CA ILE A 184 13.69 1.75 -0.27
C ILE A 184 13.86 3.24 0.07
N GLU A 185 14.57 3.54 1.16
CA GLU A 185 14.87 4.91 1.59
C GLU A 185 15.70 5.69 0.56
N SER A 186 16.63 5.03 -0.14
CA SER A 186 17.40 5.67 -1.23
C SER A 186 16.54 6.08 -2.44
N HIS A 187 15.31 5.57 -2.54
CA HIS A 187 14.31 5.98 -3.54
C HIS A 187 13.28 6.96 -2.96
N GLY A 188 13.49 7.44 -1.74
CA GLY A 188 12.62 8.41 -1.07
C GLY A 188 11.34 7.82 -0.48
N PHE A 189 11.24 6.48 -0.33
CA PHE A 189 10.12 5.84 0.34
C PHE A 189 10.52 5.38 1.75
N ALA A 190 9.55 5.40 2.68
CA ALA A 190 9.68 4.76 3.98
C ALA A 190 9.20 3.31 3.92
N LEU A 191 9.82 2.40 4.71
CA LEU A 191 9.38 1.01 4.87
C LEU A 191 8.66 0.83 6.21
N SER A 192 7.43 0.34 6.17
CA SER A 192 6.62 -0.01 7.34
C SER A 192 6.26 -1.49 7.32
N LEU A 193 6.82 -2.25 8.26
CA LEU A 193 6.55 -3.68 8.40
C LEU A 193 5.26 -3.90 9.19
N SER A 194 4.60 -5.04 8.94
CA SER A 194 3.48 -5.53 9.75
C SER A 194 3.92 -5.79 11.20
N ASP A 195 2.99 -5.70 12.15
CA ASP A 195 3.21 -5.95 13.58
C ASP A 195 3.59 -7.41 13.87
N GLN A 196 3.13 -8.35 13.04
CA GLN A 196 3.41 -9.78 13.13
C GLN A 196 3.82 -10.34 11.77
N PRO A 197 4.47 -11.53 11.74
CA PRO A 197 4.71 -12.25 10.49
C PRO A 197 3.40 -12.56 9.76
N THR A 198 3.39 -12.37 8.44
CA THR A 198 2.20 -12.51 7.61
C THR A 198 2.06 -13.87 6.95
N TYR A 199 3.16 -14.63 6.75
CA TYR A 199 3.15 -15.92 6.07
C TYR A 199 3.05 -17.10 7.02
N LEU A 200 2.09 -18.00 6.78
CA LEU A 200 1.68 -19.05 7.73
C LEU A 200 2.03 -20.48 7.28
N ARG A 201 2.35 -20.68 5.99
CA ARG A 201 2.48 -22.04 5.41
C ARG A 201 3.56 -22.89 6.04
N TYR A 202 4.69 -22.29 6.43
CA TYR A 202 5.81 -23.03 7.00
C TYR A 202 6.14 -22.53 8.41
N ARG A 203 5.89 -23.37 9.42
CA ARG A 203 6.16 -23.03 10.84
C ARG A 203 7.60 -22.54 11.12
N LYS A 204 8.56 -22.88 10.24
CA LYS A 204 9.98 -22.50 10.36
C LYS A 204 10.36 -21.28 9.51
N PHE A 205 9.48 -20.80 8.65
CA PHE A 205 9.72 -19.68 7.75
C PHE A 205 8.71 -18.57 8.00
N THR A 206 8.70 -18.09 9.24
CA THR A 206 7.90 -16.92 9.59
C THR A 206 8.63 -15.66 9.16
N GLY A 207 7.91 -14.72 8.53
CA GLY A 207 8.48 -13.46 8.09
C GLY A 207 7.42 -12.45 7.65
N HIS A 208 7.85 -11.19 7.53
CA HIS A 208 7.02 -10.11 7.03
C HIS A 208 7.11 -10.11 5.50
N PHE A 209 6.22 -10.87 4.86
CA PHE A 209 6.12 -10.95 3.40
C PHE A 209 5.30 -9.79 2.87
N ASP A 210 4.23 -9.44 3.61
CA ASP A 210 3.30 -8.37 3.29
C ASP A 210 3.61 -7.17 4.17
N PHE A 211 3.80 -6.02 3.55
CA PHE A 211 4.12 -4.77 4.23
C PHE A 211 3.75 -3.55 3.37
N ALA A 212 4.04 -2.36 3.85
CA ALA A 212 3.79 -1.11 3.15
C ALA A 212 5.09 -0.34 2.91
N THR A 213 5.12 0.41 1.80
CA THR A 213 6.08 1.49 1.58
C THR A 213 5.32 2.77 1.25
N SER A 214 5.81 3.92 1.71
CA SER A 214 5.11 5.20 1.55
C SER A 214 6.05 6.36 1.31
N VAL A 215 5.51 7.42 0.72
CA VAL A 215 6.13 8.73 0.58
C VAL A 215 5.06 9.80 0.71
N GLY A 216 5.31 10.87 1.47
CA GLY A 216 4.34 11.93 1.74
C GLY A 216 3.12 11.48 2.57
N LEU A 217 3.21 10.29 3.19
CA LEU A 217 2.22 9.74 4.10
C LEU A 217 2.92 9.21 5.35
N HIS A 218 2.44 9.60 6.51
CA HIS A 218 2.83 9.02 7.78
C HIS A 218 2.05 7.72 8.01
N ILE A 219 2.75 6.58 8.13
CA ILE A 219 2.12 5.29 8.47
C ILE A 219 2.04 5.15 9.98
N ALA A 220 0.83 5.28 10.54
CA ALA A 220 0.58 5.11 11.96
C ALA A 220 0.71 3.66 12.42
N GLY A 221 0.50 2.70 11.53
CA GLY A 221 0.67 1.28 11.82
C GLY A 221 0.32 0.38 10.66
N VAL A 222 0.92 -0.81 10.66
CA VAL A 222 0.60 -1.94 9.77
C VAL A 222 0.22 -3.13 10.65
N GLU A 223 -1.07 -3.35 10.77
CA GLU A 223 -1.65 -4.38 11.64
C GLU A 223 -1.98 -5.64 10.84
N THR A 224 -1.62 -6.80 11.36
CA THR A 224 -2.07 -8.07 10.80
C THR A 224 -3.49 -8.37 11.25
N LEU A 225 -4.36 -8.68 10.29
CA LEU A 225 -5.73 -9.07 10.57
C LEU A 225 -5.84 -10.59 10.81
N PRO A 226 -6.98 -11.08 11.32
CA PRO A 226 -7.18 -12.51 11.56
C PRO A 226 -6.88 -13.34 10.31
N ALA A 227 -6.24 -14.49 10.50
CA ALA A 227 -5.94 -15.41 9.40
C ALA A 227 -7.23 -16.03 8.86
N GLY A 228 -7.33 -16.09 7.52
CA GLY A 228 -8.40 -16.76 6.78
C GLY A 228 -7.93 -18.05 6.12
N ILE A 229 -8.47 -18.35 4.94
CA ILE A 229 -8.13 -19.54 4.14
C ILE A 229 -6.76 -19.42 3.46
N SER A 230 -6.32 -18.19 3.20
CA SER A 230 -4.99 -17.96 2.62
C SER A 230 -3.87 -18.40 3.56
N ASP A 231 -2.70 -18.71 2.98
CA ASP A 231 -1.46 -18.89 3.71
C ASP A 231 -0.76 -17.55 4.05
N HIS A 232 -1.35 -16.43 3.66
CA HIS A 232 -1.00 -15.08 4.12
C HIS A 232 -2.06 -14.53 5.07
N ARG A 233 -1.64 -13.70 6.03
CA ARG A 233 -2.54 -12.85 6.82
C ARG A 233 -2.81 -11.57 6.03
N PRO A 234 -4.04 -11.07 6.01
CA PRO A 234 -4.28 -9.73 5.53
C PRO A 234 -3.60 -8.71 6.43
N ILE A 235 -3.21 -7.57 5.88
CA ILE A 235 -2.71 -6.43 6.64
C ILE A 235 -3.61 -5.22 6.45
N LEU A 236 -3.81 -4.45 7.54
CA LEU A 236 -4.45 -3.14 7.53
C LEU A 236 -3.40 -2.06 7.78
N VAL A 237 -3.24 -1.17 6.83
CA VAL A 237 -2.36 -0.01 6.93
C VAL A 237 -3.19 1.23 7.23
N ARG A 238 -2.84 1.94 8.32
CA ARG A 238 -3.41 3.25 8.65
C ARG A 238 -2.40 4.31 8.31
N ALA A 239 -2.75 5.20 7.40
CA ALA A 239 -1.90 6.28 6.93
C ALA A 239 -2.58 7.63 7.09
N HIS A 240 -1.78 8.67 7.37
CA HIS A 240 -2.22 10.07 7.42
C HIS A 240 -1.43 10.88 6.41
N TYR A 241 -2.08 11.85 5.79
CA TYR A 241 -1.37 12.81 4.95
C TYR A 241 -0.41 13.64 5.81
N GLU A 242 0.83 13.78 5.36
CA GLU A 242 1.80 14.68 5.99
C GLU A 242 1.40 16.13 5.69
N ALA A 243 1.53 16.99 6.69
CA ALA A 243 1.30 18.41 6.46
C ALA A 243 2.34 18.95 5.45
N PRO A 244 1.94 19.84 4.52
CA PRO A 244 2.90 20.46 3.60
C PRO A 244 4.05 21.10 4.39
N GLY A 245 5.28 20.58 4.20
CA GLY A 245 6.49 21.07 4.88
C GLY A 245 7.04 20.20 6.01
N ALA A 246 6.36 19.13 6.45
CA ALA A 246 6.84 18.25 7.52
C ALA A 246 8.10 17.44 7.12
N ALA A 247 8.22 17.05 5.87
CA ALA A 247 9.37 16.29 5.36
C ALA A 247 10.72 17.04 5.45
N ALA A 248 10.73 18.37 5.57
CA ALA A 248 11.94 19.17 5.68
C ALA A 248 12.47 19.28 7.12
N ALA A 249 11.63 19.05 8.13
CA ALA A 249 12.00 19.23 9.54
C ALA A 249 12.81 18.04 10.10
N ASP A 250 12.49 16.81 9.68
CA ASP A 250 13.18 15.61 10.17
C ASP A 250 14.61 15.44 9.60
N SER A 251 14.90 16.01 8.43
CA SER A 251 16.26 15.97 7.87
C SER A 251 17.23 16.91 8.57
N VAL A 252 16.75 18.00 9.16
CA VAL A 252 17.58 19.00 9.87
C VAL A 252 17.90 18.54 11.29
N ALA A 253 17.02 17.77 11.92
CA ALA A 253 17.24 17.25 13.28
C ALA A 253 18.29 16.12 13.32
N ALA A 254 18.44 15.35 12.25
CA ALA A 254 19.42 14.27 12.17
C ALA A 254 20.86 14.77 11.96
N ASP A 255 21.06 15.94 11.34
CA ASP A 255 22.38 16.52 11.05
C ASP A 255 22.95 17.34 12.21
N SER A 256 22.15 17.66 13.23
CA SER A 256 22.58 18.41 14.41
C SER A 256 22.99 17.53 15.61
N ALA A 257 22.91 16.19 15.48
CA ALA A 257 23.24 15.21 16.53
C ALA A 257 24.44 14.31 16.17
N ALA A 258 25.23 14.66 15.14
CA ALA A 258 26.43 13.93 14.73
C ALA A 258 27.71 14.66 15.17
#